data_9bc7162c4ba8ee1f8e202679c152e93d
#
_entry.id   9bc7162c4ba8ee1f8e202679c152e93d
#
_cell.length_a   1.000
_cell.length_b   1.000
_cell.length_c   1.000
_cell.angle_alpha   90.00
_cell.angle_beta   90.00
_cell.angle_gamma   90.00
#
_symmetry.space_group_name_H-M   'P 1'
#
loop_
_entity.id
_entity.type
_entity.pdbx_description
1 polymer ?
#
loop_
_entity_poly.entity_id
_entity_poly.type
_entity_poly.pdbx_seq_one_letter_code
_entity_poly.pdbx_strand_id
1 'polypeptide(L)'
;MKLIKLDAIDSTNDFLKGLASKDELDNFTVVTAENQTKGKGQMGSKWESEIGKNLIMSVLVKDFLYNNKDVFNLSIIVSLAVIRALKLFNIPDLSIKWPNDIMSYNKKIGGILIENTLKSDGRIVSVAGIGVNVNQTNLAELPHASSLAVITGKSFDKEVLPALIVENIKEKITSWEANATDYWNEYLNSLFRKGIPMPFKNLKNQNFMGIIQGVSPTGKIKILLEDDTVAEFEIKEIQMLY
;
A
#
# COMPACT_ATOMS: atom_id res chain seq x y z
N MET A 1 6.25 15.49 -13.42
CA MET A 1 5.15 14.53 -13.14
C MET A 1 3.95 14.93 -13.99
N LYS A 2 3.42 14.02 -14.82
CA LYS A 2 2.15 14.24 -15.54
C LYS A 2 1.02 13.79 -14.60
N LEU A 3 0.07 14.69 -14.31
CA LEU A 3 -1.07 14.41 -13.44
C LEU A 3 -2.37 14.51 -14.26
N ILE A 4 -3.17 13.44 -14.23
CA ILE A 4 -4.49 13.35 -14.85
C ILE A 4 -5.51 13.31 -13.72
N LYS A 5 -6.40 14.28 -13.66
CA LYS A 5 -7.47 14.37 -12.66
C LYS A 5 -8.80 13.99 -13.30
N LEU A 6 -9.55 13.13 -12.63
CA LEU A 6 -10.86 12.64 -13.07
C LEU A 6 -11.91 12.91 -11.98
N ASP A 7 -13.12 13.26 -12.37
CA ASP A 7 -14.23 13.38 -11.43
C ASP A 7 -14.70 12.00 -10.97
N ALA A 8 -14.86 11.05 -11.89
CA ALA A 8 -15.23 9.69 -11.59
C ALA A 8 -14.66 8.70 -12.60
N ILE A 9 -14.37 7.49 -12.14
CA ILE A 9 -13.91 6.37 -12.97
C ILE A 9 -14.26 5.04 -12.29
N ASP A 10 -14.27 3.94 -13.00
CA ASP A 10 -14.43 2.60 -12.42
C ASP A 10 -13.25 2.27 -11.49
N SER A 11 -12.02 2.39 -12.00
CA SER A 11 -10.79 2.17 -11.25
C SER A 11 -9.64 3.00 -11.86
N THR A 12 -8.93 3.76 -11.03
CA THR A 12 -7.74 4.53 -11.47
C THR A 12 -6.63 3.62 -11.95
N ASN A 13 -6.46 2.42 -11.34
CA ASN A 13 -5.50 1.41 -11.80
C ASN A 13 -5.82 0.91 -13.19
N ASP A 14 -7.07 0.50 -13.44
CA ASP A 14 -7.48 -0.01 -14.76
C ASP A 14 -7.37 1.07 -15.83
N PHE A 15 -7.75 2.30 -15.49
CA PHE A 15 -7.62 3.43 -16.40
C PHE A 15 -6.15 3.66 -16.79
N LEU A 16 -5.25 3.72 -15.80
CA LEU A 16 -3.83 3.97 -16.06
C LEU A 16 -3.17 2.80 -16.79
N LYS A 17 -3.53 1.54 -16.46
CA LYS A 17 -3.10 0.35 -17.24
C LYS A 17 -3.56 0.43 -18.69
N GLY A 18 -4.82 0.80 -18.91
CA GLY A 18 -5.40 0.97 -20.24
C GLY A 18 -4.67 2.04 -21.07
N LEU A 19 -4.33 3.17 -20.47
CA LEU A 19 -3.53 4.21 -21.11
C LEU A 19 -2.11 3.70 -21.42
N ALA A 20 -1.42 3.10 -20.44
CA ALA A 20 -0.05 2.60 -20.60
C ALA A 20 0.09 1.43 -21.60
N SER A 21 -1.04 0.82 -22.00
CA SER A 21 -1.05 -0.22 -23.03
C SER A 21 -1.18 0.35 -24.45
N LYS A 22 -1.76 1.55 -24.60
CA LYS A 22 -2.05 2.20 -25.87
C LYS A 22 -1.03 3.27 -26.24
N ASP A 23 -0.57 3.99 -25.23
CA ASP A 23 0.30 5.16 -25.40
C ASP A 23 1.61 4.96 -24.64
N GLU A 24 2.67 5.57 -25.16
CA GLU A 24 3.94 5.66 -24.43
C GLU A 24 3.85 6.79 -23.39
N LEU A 25 3.46 6.41 -22.18
CA LEU A 25 3.38 7.37 -21.07
C LEU A 25 4.74 7.56 -20.41
N ASP A 26 4.99 8.76 -19.90
CA ASP A 26 6.15 9.02 -19.06
C ASP A 26 6.09 8.19 -17.76
N ASN A 27 7.25 7.73 -17.29
CA ASN A 27 7.37 7.13 -15.98
C ASN A 27 6.88 8.12 -14.90
N PHE A 28 6.22 7.61 -13.86
CA PHE A 28 5.57 8.41 -12.81
C PHE A 28 4.42 9.30 -13.32
N THR A 29 3.75 8.91 -14.41
CA THR A 29 2.43 9.46 -14.74
C THR A 29 1.43 9.06 -13.66
N VAL A 30 0.65 10.02 -13.20
CA VAL A 30 -0.32 9.87 -12.09
C VAL A 30 -1.73 10.08 -12.58
N VAL A 31 -2.64 9.27 -12.10
CA VAL A 31 -4.10 9.47 -12.23
C VAL A 31 -4.68 9.61 -10.84
N THR A 32 -5.51 10.64 -10.64
CA THR A 32 -6.35 10.78 -9.43
C THR A 32 -7.82 10.81 -9.82
N ALA A 33 -8.69 10.41 -8.88
CA ALA A 33 -10.12 10.50 -9.07
C ALA A 33 -10.82 10.97 -7.78
N GLU A 34 -11.91 11.73 -7.93
CA GLU A 34 -12.78 12.10 -6.82
C GLU A 34 -13.66 10.91 -6.38
N ASN A 35 -13.98 10.02 -7.31
CA ASN A 35 -14.81 8.84 -7.07
C ASN A 35 -14.34 7.63 -7.89
N GLN A 36 -14.40 6.45 -7.28
CA GLN A 36 -14.30 5.15 -7.96
C GLN A 36 -15.58 4.37 -7.79
N THR A 37 -16.21 3.95 -8.91
CA THR A 37 -17.43 3.14 -8.89
C THR A 37 -17.15 1.63 -8.71
N LYS A 38 -15.93 1.18 -9.04
CA LYS A 38 -15.46 -0.21 -8.89
C LYS A 38 -14.05 -0.23 -8.30
N GLY A 39 -13.85 0.50 -7.18
CA GLY A 39 -12.58 0.54 -6.48
C GLY A 39 -12.11 -0.85 -6.07
N LYS A 40 -10.85 -1.16 -6.35
CA LYS A 40 -10.23 -2.47 -6.12
C LYS A 40 -9.28 -2.43 -4.94
N GLY A 41 -9.33 -3.47 -4.13
CA GLY A 41 -8.31 -3.81 -3.16
C GLY A 41 -7.59 -5.09 -3.54
N GLN A 42 -6.69 -5.53 -2.67
CA GLN A 42 -5.90 -6.73 -2.91
C GLN A 42 -6.76 -8.01 -2.93
N MET A 43 -6.44 -8.93 -3.85
CA MET A 43 -7.06 -10.27 -3.96
C MET A 43 -8.59 -10.22 -4.05
N GLY A 44 -9.15 -9.28 -4.81
CA GLY A 44 -10.58 -9.17 -5.06
C GLY A 44 -11.38 -8.44 -3.99
N SER A 45 -10.72 -7.86 -2.98
CA SER A 45 -11.39 -6.95 -2.06
C SER A 45 -11.86 -5.68 -2.78
N LYS A 46 -12.84 -5.00 -2.22
CA LYS A 46 -13.28 -3.70 -2.71
C LYS A 46 -12.61 -2.58 -1.93
N TRP A 47 -12.37 -1.46 -2.61
CA TRP A 47 -12.02 -0.20 -1.98
C TRP A 47 -13.21 0.75 -2.10
N GLU A 48 -13.82 1.09 -0.99
CA GLU A 48 -14.96 1.99 -0.92
C GLU A 48 -14.53 3.30 -0.27
N SER A 49 -15.01 4.42 -0.80
CA SER A 49 -14.66 5.75 -0.30
C SER A 49 -15.79 6.74 -0.53
N GLU A 50 -15.94 7.69 0.38
CA GLU A 50 -16.84 8.81 0.22
C GLU A 50 -16.29 9.78 -0.85
N ILE A 51 -17.19 10.22 -1.77
CA ILE A 51 -16.83 11.06 -2.92
C ILE A 51 -16.13 12.35 -2.44
N GLY A 52 -14.98 12.65 -3.02
CA GLY A 52 -14.24 13.89 -2.75
C GLY A 52 -13.51 13.96 -1.41
N LYS A 53 -13.65 12.97 -0.52
CA LYS A 53 -13.11 13.02 0.84
C LYS A 53 -11.73 12.39 0.97
N ASN A 54 -11.36 11.50 0.06
CA ASN A 54 -10.20 10.64 0.20
C ASN A 54 -9.21 10.85 -0.95
N LEU A 55 -7.95 10.49 -0.73
CA LEU A 55 -7.02 10.34 -1.82
C LEU A 55 -7.29 9.01 -2.52
N ILE A 56 -7.52 9.08 -3.82
CA ILE A 56 -7.59 7.94 -4.72
C ILE A 56 -6.62 8.23 -5.85
N MET A 57 -5.51 7.49 -5.93
CA MET A 57 -4.53 7.71 -6.97
C MET A 57 -3.92 6.41 -7.48
N SER A 58 -3.41 6.46 -8.69
CA SER A 58 -2.54 5.43 -9.27
C SER A 58 -1.32 6.09 -9.89
N VAL A 59 -0.16 5.47 -9.73
CA VAL A 59 1.10 5.92 -10.32
C VAL A 59 1.71 4.83 -11.18
N LEU A 60 2.16 5.21 -12.38
CA LEU A 60 2.87 4.34 -13.30
C LEU A 60 4.35 4.25 -12.90
N VAL A 61 4.85 3.04 -12.73
CA VAL A 61 6.28 2.78 -12.46
C VAL A 61 6.82 1.86 -13.54
N LYS A 62 7.84 2.34 -14.24
CA LYS A 62 8.59 1.62 -15.25
C LYS A 62 10.06 1.51 -14.83
N ASP A 63 10.78 0.55 -15.43
CA ASP A 63 12.23 0.45 -15.37
C ASP A 63 12.80 0.34 -13.94
N PHE A 64 12.03 -0.24 -13.03
CA PHE A 64 12.46 -0.54 -11.66
C PHE A 64 12.51 -2.04 -11.38
N LEU A 65 11.52 -2.80 -11.84
CA LEU A 65 11.46 -4.24 -11.63
C LEU A 65 11.97 -4.96 -12.88
N TYR A 66 13.01 -5.79 -12.70
CA TYR A 66 13.63 -6.54 -13.79
C TYR A 66 13.29 -8.04 -13.72
N ASN A 67 12.79 -8.52 -12.60
CA ASN A 67 12.37 -9.91 -12.44
C ASN A 67 11.24 -10.05 -11.40
N ASN A 68 10.54 -11.19 -11.46
CA ASN A 68 9.40 -11.46 -10.57
C ASN A 68 9.79 -11.66 -9.09
N LYS A 69 11.07 -11.89 -8.78
CA LYS A 69 11.52 -12.08 -7.39
C LYS A 69 11.61 -10.75 -6.64
N ASP A 70 11.73 -9.65 -7.38
CA ASP A 70 11.91 -8.30 -6.81
C ASP A 70 10.62 -7.50 -6.71
N VAL A 71 9.47 -8.08 -7.08
CA VAL A 71 8.18 -7.36 -7.10
C VAL A 71 7.80 -6.77 -5.74
N PHE A 72 8.24 -7.40 -4.65
CA PHE A 72 7.96 -6.90 -3.32
C PHE A 72 8.73 -5.62 -2.97
N ASN A 73 9.88 -5.38 -3.62
CA ASN A 73 10.66 -4.15 -3.43
C ASN A 73 9.82 -2.90 -3.76
N LEU A 74 8.96 -2.96 -4.78
CA LEU A 74 8.07 -1.84 -5.08
C LEU A 74 7.02 -1.62 -3.98
N SER A 75 6.52 -2.70 -3.36
CA SER A 75 5.62 -2.59 -2.20
C SER A 75 6.28 -1.89 -1.02
N ILE A 76 7.54 -2.18 -0.75
CA ILE A 76 8.36 -1.49 0.27
C ILE A 76 8.45 0.00 -0.05
N ILE A 77 8.89 0.34 -1.26
CA ILE A 77 9.06 1.74 -1.70
C ILE A 77 7.77 2.53 -1.55
N VAL A 78 6.67 2.00 -2.09
CA VAL A 78 5.38 2.70 -2.08
C VAL A 78 4.86 2.85 -0.64
N SER A 79 4.96 1.82 0.19
CA SER A 79 4.53 1.88 1.59
C SER A 79 5.32 2.93 2.38
N LEU A 80 6.64 2.92 2.26
CA LEU A 80 7.51 3.89 2.91
C LEU A 80 7.29 5.32 2.40
N ALA A 81 7.02 5.48 1.09
CA ALA A 81 6.72 6.79 0.51
C ALA A 81 5.41 7.37 1.07
N VAL A 82 4.37 6.53 1.21
CA VAL A 82 3.10 6.95 1.83
C VAL A 82 3.31 7.31 3.30
N ILE A 83 4.01 6.47 4.08
CA ILE A 83 4.33 6.75 5.50
C ILE A 83 5.07 8.07 5.62
N ARG A 84 6.11 8.30 4.80
CA ARG A 84 6.90 9.54 4.84
C ARG A 84 6.05 10.78 4.50
N ALA A 85 5.17 10.69 3.51
CA ALA A 85 4.24 11.76 3.19
C ALA A 85 3.28 12.05 4.36
N LEU A 86 2.72 11.02 5.01
CA LEU A 86 1.80 11.18 6.13
C LEU A 86 2.47 11.71 7.41
N LYS A 87 3.76 11.42 7.62
CA LYS A 87 4.55 12.01 8.72
C LYS A 87 4.60 13.53 8.64
N LEU A 88 4.62 14.13 7.44
CA LEU A 88 4.59 15.58 7.26
C LEU A 88 3.29 16.25 7.77
N PHE A 89 2.22 15.46 7.87
CA PHE A 89 0.93 15.89 8.42
C PHE A 89 0.81 15.60 9.94
N ASN A 90 1.90 15.15 10.58
CA ASN A 90 1.93 14.77 11.98
C ASN A 90 0.87 13.70 12.34
N ILE A 91 0.63 12.75 11.43
CA ILE A 91 -0.26 11.62 11.72
C ILE A 91 0.43 10.70 12.73
N PRO A 92 -0.20 10.41 13.87
CA PRO A 92 0.42 9.64 14.94
C PRO A 92 0.46 8.15 14.64
N ASP A 93 1.40 7.44 15.27
CA ASP A 93 1.53 5.98 15.34
C ASP A 93 1.33 5.26 14.00
N LEU A 94 2.06 5.76 12.97
CA LEU A 94 2.02 5.20 11.63
C LEU A 94 2.77 3.87 11.57
N SER A 95 2.14 2.86 10.97
CA SER A 95 2.74 1.55 10.73
C SER A 95 2.20 0.90 9.45
N ILE A 96 2.86 -0.17 9.01
CA ILE A 96 2.49 -0.92 7.82
C ILE A 96 1.97 -2.29 8.26
N LYS A 97 0.68 -2.54 8.08
CA LYS A 97 0.14 -3.88 8.28
C LYS A 97 0.29 -4.68 6.99
N TRP A 98 1.13 -5.69 7.06
CA TRP A 98 1.33 -6.63 5.96
C TRP A 98 -0.02 -7.19 5.45
N PRO A 99 -0.19 -7.31 4.13
CA PRO A 99 0.81 -7.03 3.08
C PRO A 99 0.83 -5.57 2.56
N ASN A 100 -0.21 -4.75 2.79
CA ASN A 100 -0.45 -3.54 2.00
C ASN A 100 -1.28 -2.45 2.69
N ASP A 101 -1.57 -2.58 3.97
CA ASP A 101 -2.38 -1.60 4.70
C ASP A 101 -1.50 -0.58 5.42
N ILE A 102 -1.89 0.69 5.33
CA ILE A 102 -1.31 1.77 6.13
C ILE A 102 -2.18 1.98 7.36
N MET A 103 -1.55 1.93 8.52
CA MET A 103 -2.21 2.02 9.81
C MET A 103 -1.83 3.30 10.54
N SER A 104 -2.75 3.80 11.37
CA SER A 104 -2.45 4.70 12.48
C SER A 104 -3.13 4.14 13.71
N TYR A 105 -2.35 3.91 14.79
CA TYR A 105 -2.77 3.07 15.89
C TYR A 105 -3.24 1.68 15.39
N ASN A 106 -4.42 1.24 15.81
CA ASN A 106 -5.02 -0.04 15.37
C ASN A 106 -6.06 0.15 14.24
N LYS A 107 -6.01 1.27 13.49
CA LYS A 107 -6.97 1.59 12.45
C LYS A 107 -6.30 1.68 11.09
N LYS A 108 -6.90 1.07 10.09
CA LYS A 108 -6.49 1.21 8.69
C LYS A 108 -6.89 2.60 8.18
N ILE A 109 -5.91 3.36 7.73
CA ILE A 109 -6.11 4.70 7.13
C ILE A 109 -5.80 4.73 5.64
N GLY A 110 -5.21 3.66 5.10
CA GLY A 110 -4.90 3.58 3.67
C GLY A 110 -4.63 2.15 3.23
N GLY A 111 -4.57 1.97 1.92
CA GLY A 111 -4.24 0.69 1.30
C GLY A 111 -3.53 0.90 -0.03
N ILE A 112 -2.71 -0.08 -0.39
CA ILE A 112 -1.88 -0.06 -1.60
C ILE A 112 -2.23 -1.28 -2.44
N LEU A 113 -2.40 -1.09 -3.76
CA LEU A 113 -2.64 -2.16 -4.72
C LEU A 113 -1.67 -2.03 -5.89
N ILE A 114 -0.66 -2.88 -5.95
CA ILE A 114 0.30 -2.90 -7.05
C ILE A 114 -0.10 -4.00 -8.03
N GLU A 115 -0.23 -3.63 -9.29
CA GLU A 115 -0.52 -4.54 -10.39
C GLU A 115 0.60 -4.47 -11.42
N ASN A 116 1.24 -5.62 -11.66
CA ASN A 116 2.37 -5.75 -12.56
C ASN A 116 1.92 -6.34 -13.91
N THR A 117 2.45 -5.80 -15.00
CA THR A 117 2.25 -6.29 -16.35
C THR A 117 3.61 -6.63 -16.94
N LEU A 118 3.81 -7.91 -17.28
CA LEU A 118 4.98 -8.35 -18.02
C LEU A 118 4.78 -8.03 -19.51
N LYS A 119 5.66 -7.25 -20.10
CA LYS A 119 5.68 -6.92 -21.52
C LYS A 119 6.35 -8.04 -22.31
N SER A 120 6.07 -8.11 -23.62
CA SER A 120 6.67 -9.12 -24.53
C SER A 120 8.20 -9.04 -24.62
N ASP A 121 8.78 -7.89 -24.33
CA ASP A 121 10.23 -7.65 -24.27
C ASP A 121 10.87 -7.99 -22.91
N GLY A 122 10.09 -8.56 -21.98
CA GLY A 122 10.53 -8.95 -20.65
C GLY A 122 10.51 -7.83 -19.60
N ARG A 123 10.19 -6.58 -19.96
CA ARG A 123 10.06 -5.47 -19.00
C ARG A 123 8.81 -5.64 -18.15
N ILE A 124 8.91 -5.26 -16.88
CA ILE A 124 7.78 -5.19 -15.97
C ILE A 124 7.32 -3.73 -15.86
N VAL A 125 6.06 -3.49 -16.18
CA VAL A 125 5.40 -2.20 -15.97
C VAL A 125 4.41 -2.36 -14.85
N SER A 126 4.53 -1.51 -13.83
CA SER A 126 3.71 -1.56 -12.61
C SER A 126 2.78 -0.37 -12.53
N VAL A 127 1.57 -0.59 -12.06
CA VAL A 127 0.65 0.46 -11.64
C VAL A 127 0.41 0.29 -10.15
N ALA A 128 0.83 1.28 -9.37
CA ALA A 128 0.64 1.30 -7.93
C ALA A 128 -0.57 2.19 -7.58
N GLY A 129 -1.67 1.56 -7.22
CA GLY A 129 -2.86 2.21 -6.66
C GLY A 129 -2.66 2.49 -5.18
N ILE A 130 -2.99 3.70 -4.77
CA ILE A 130 -2.86 4.18 -3.39
C ILE A 130 -4.17 4.87 -3.00
N GLY A 131 -4.83 4.31 -1.99
CA GLY A 131 -5.98 4.91 -1.34
C GLY A 131 -5.64 5.37 0.08
N VAL A 132 -5.98 6.60 0.43
CA VAL A 132 -5.84 7.11 1.81
C VAL A 132 -7.15 7.76 2.23
N ASN A 133 -7.69 7.32 3.35
CA ASN A 133 -8.85 7.94 3.98
C ASN A 133 -8.41 9.26 4.63
N VAL A 134 -8.71 10.38 3.97
CA VAL A 134 -8.24 11.69 4.41
C VAL A 134 -9.28 12.38 5.29
N ASN A 135 -10.41 12.76 4.72
CA ASN A 135 -11.44 13.55 5.39
C ASN A 135 -12.78 12.82 5.58
N GLN A 136 -12.86 11.54 5.22
CA GLN A 136 -14.06 10.74 5.42
C GLN A 136 -14.33 10.55 6.92
N THR A 137 -15.57 10.81 7.34
CA THR A 137 -15.99 10.67 8.74
C THR A 137 -16.99 9.53 8.95
N ASN A 138 -17.73 9.17 7.89
CA ASN A 138 -18.67 8.04 7.96
C ASN A 138 -17.92 6.73 7.67
N LEU A 139 -17.51 6.03 8.73
CA LEU A 139 -16.77 4.76 8.68
C LEU A 139 -17.49 3.68 9.52
N ALA A 140 -18.79 3.86 9.82
CA ALA A 140 -19.53 2.99 10.73
C ALA A 140 -19.56 1.51 10.27
N GLU A 141 -19.59 1.27 8.96
CA GLU A 141 -19.58 -0.08 8.36
C GLU A 141 -18.18 -0.69 8.28
N LEU A 142 -17.14 0.07 8.61
CA LEU A 142 -15.73 -0.34 8.53
C LEU A 142 -15.05 -0.21 9.90
N PRO A 143 -15.33 -1.08 10.88
CA PRO A 143 -14.92 -0.90 12.27
C PRO A 143 -13.40 -0.87 12.48
N HIS A 144 -12.63 -1.43 11.55
CA HIS A 144 -11.16 -1.41 11.57
C HIS A 144 -10.55 -0.26 10.76
N ALA A 145 -11.35 0.56 10.08
CA ALA A 145 -10.88 1.72 9.33
C ALA A 145 -11.02 3.02 10.13
N SER A 146 -10.22 4.00 9.73
CA SER A 146 -10.32 5.39 10.17
C SER A 146 -9.85 6.32 9.06
N SER A 147 -9.86 7.62 9.30
CA SER A 147 -9.28 8.62 8.42
C SER A 147 -8.32 9.54 9.16
N LEU A 148 -7.52 10.30 8.43
CA LEU A 148 -6.63 11.29 9.03
C LEU A 148 -7.43 12.31 9.86
N ALA A 149 -8.58 12.74 9.32
CA ALA A 149 -9.46 13.70 10.01
C ALA A 149 -10.03 13.14 11.32
N VAL A 150 -10.48 11.89 11.33
CA VAL A 150 -11.02 11.26 12.56
C VAL A 150 -9.94 11.08 13.62
N ILE A 151 -8.73 10.66 13.22
CA ILE A 151 -7.62 10.42 14.15
C ILE A 151 -7.09 11.70 14.76
N THR A 152 -7.03 12.78 13.98
CA THR A 152 -6.38 14.03 14.43
C THR A 152 -7.34 15.13 14.86
N GLY A 153 -8.63 14.99 14.54
CA GLY A 153 -9.63 16.04 14.72
C GLY A 153 -9.49 17.22 13.77
N LYS A 154 -8.71 17.07 12.65
CA LYS A 154 -8.42 18.16 11.71
C LYS A 154 -8.71 17.71 10.29
N SER A 155 -9.16 18.63 9.44
CA SER A 155 -9.25 18.39 7.99
C SER A 155 -7.91 18.68 7.30
N PHE A 156 -7.66 17.97 6.20
CA PHE A 156 -6.43 18.07 5.43
C PHE A 156 -6.72 18.36 3.96
N ASP A 157 -5.82 19.10 3.32
CA ASP A 157 -5.83 19.24 1.87
C ASP A 157 -5.24 17.97 1.23
N LYS A 158 -6.11 17.15 0.65
CA LYS A 158 -5.71 15.90 -0.01
C LYS A 158 -4.94 16.12 -1.32
N GLU A 159 -5.07 17.31 -1.93
CA GLU A 159 -4.48 17.62 -3.24
C GLU A 159 -2.95 17.71 -3.22
N VAL A 160 -2.36 17.89 -2.07
CA VAL A 160 -0.90 17.93 -1.91
C VAL A 160 -0.27 16.54 -1.80
N LEU A 161 -1.05 15.53 -1.39
CA LEU A 161 -0.54 14.18 -1.15
C LEU A 161 0.05 13.50 -2.40
N PRO A 162 -0.59 13.58 -3.61
CA PRO A 162 -0.04 12.93 -4.79
C PRO A 162 1.39 13.36 -5.12
N ALA A 163 1.67 14.66 -5.06
CA ALA A 163 3.01 15.18 -5.34
C ALA A 163 4.03 14.67 -4.32
N LEU A 164 3.71 14.76 -3.02
CA LEU A 164 4.58 14.30 -1.95
C LEU A 164 4.88 12.79 -2.05
N ILE A 165 3.85 11.97 -2.30
CA ILE A 165 4.02 10.52 -2.42
C ILE A 165 4.90 10.18 -3.62
N VAL A 166 4.64 10.79 -4.78
CA VAL A 166 5.39 10.50 -6.01
C VAL A 166 6.85 10.94 -5.91
N GLU A 167 7.13 12.08 -5.30
CA GLU A 167 8.50 12.54 -5.06
C GLU A 167 9.26 11.55 -4.16
N ASN A 168 8.64 11.06 -3.10
CA ASN A 168 9.23 10.03 -2.25
C ASN A 168 9.43 8.69 -2.98
N ILE A 169 8.50 8.28 -3.85
CA ILE A 169 8.67 7.08 -4.69
C ILE A 169 9.87 7.25 -5.62
N LYS A 170 9.98 8.39 -6.31
CA LYS A 170 11.09 8.68 -7.22
C LYS A 170 12.43 8.66 -6.49
N GLU A 171 12.54 9.36 -5.37
CA GLU A 171 13.75 9.40 -4.54
C GLU A 171 14.20 7.99 -4.17
N LYS A 172 13.28 7.15 -3.65
CA LYS A 172 13.61 5.79 -3.22
C LYS A 172 13.95 4.87 -4.40
N ILE A 173 13.29 4.99 -5.54
CA ILE A 173 13.63 4.22 -6.76
C ILE A 173 15.02 4.61 -7.26
N THR A 174 15.31 5.90 -7.37
CA THR A 174 16.60 6.40 -7.86
C THR A 174 17.78 5.97 -6.97
N SER A 175 17.55 5.91 -5.67
CA SER A 175 18.58 5.56 -4.69
C SER A 175 18.53 4.10 -4.23
N TRP A 176 17.71 3.24 -4.87
CA TRP A 176 17.47 1.87 -4.43
C TRP A 176 18.73 1.04 -4.33
N GLU A 177 19.58 1.06 -5.38
CA GLU A 177 20.81 0.24 -5.42
C GLU A 177 21.75 0.54 -4.26
N ALA A 178 21.83 1.80 -3.85
CA ALA A 178 22.69 2.22 -2.75
C ALA A 178 22.06 1.98 -1.36
N ASN A 179 20.72 1.99 -1.26
CA ASN A 179 20.03 2.05 0.03
C ASN A 179 19.01 0.91 0.23
N ALA A 180 19.03 -0.15 -0.60
CA ALA A 180 18.03 -1.23 -0.52
C ALA A 180 17.95 -1.86 0.88
N THR A 181 19.09 -2.11 1.52
CA THR A 181 19.16 -2.67 2.88
C THR A 181 18.50 -1.76 3.90
N ASP A 182 18.73 -0.44 3.81
CA ASP A 182 18.15 0.53 4.73
C ASP A 182 16.64 0.64 4.54
N TYR A 183 16.15 0.61 3.30
CA TYR A 183 14.72 0.60 3.02
C TYR A 183 14.03 -0.69 3.49
N TRP A 184 14.69 -1.83 3.34
CA TRP A 184 14.20 -3.07 3.93
C TRP A 184 14.12 -2.98 5.45
N ASN A 185 15.17 -2.48 6.11
CA ASN A 185 15.17 -2.30 7.56
C ASN A 185 14.09 -1.31 8.03
N GLU A 186 13.94 -0.17 7.32
CA GLU A 186 12.89 0.81 7.60
C GLU A 186 11.50 0.18 7.50
N TYR A 187 11.24 -0.59 6.43
CA TYR A 187 9.98 -1.32 6.23
C TYR A 187 9.73 -2.32 7.35
N LEU A 188 10.71 -3.18 7.65
CA LEU A 188 10.61 -4.19 8.70
C LEU A 188 10.37 -3.58 10.08
N ASN A 189 10.98 -2.42 10.37
CA ASN A 189 10.78 -1.69 11.62
C ASN A 189 9.45 -0.94 11.68
N SER A 190 8.83 -0.69 10.52
CA SER A 190 7.51 -0.07 10.40
C SER A 190 6.36 -1.08 10.44
N LEU A 191 6.64 -2.38 10.51
CA LEU A 191 5.60 -3.41 10.51
C LEU A 191 4.72 -3.32 11.76
N PHE A 192 3.41 -3.27 11.52
CA PHE A 192 2.38 -3.28 12.56
C PHE A 192 2.50 -4.53 13.43
N ARG A 193 2.60 -4.33 14.74
CA ARG A 193 2.69 -5.41 15.75
C ARG A 193 3.87 -6.36 15.60
N LYS A 194 4.95 -5.99 14.91
CA LYS A 194 6.17 -6.80 14.87
C LYS A 194 6.72 -7.03 16.29
N GLY A 195 7.13 -8.26 16.55
CA GLY A 195 7.69 -8.65 17.84
C GLY A 195 6.68 -8.80 18.99
N ILE A 196 5.38 -8.63 18.72
CA ILE A 196 4.32 -8.72 19.72
C ILE A 196 3.54 -10.01 19.51
N PRO A 197 3.31 -10.85 20.54
CA PRO A 197 2.44 -12.02 20.44
C PRO A 197 1.02 -11.63 20.03
N MET A 198 0.48 -12.30 19.01
CA MET A 198 -0.84 -12.00 18.45
C MET A 198 -1.57 -13.27 18.03
N PRO A 199 -2.91 -13.28 18.10
CA PRO A 199 -3.70 -14.35 17.52
C PRO A 199 -3.81 -14.19 15.99
N PHE A 200 -3.66 -15.31 15.30
CA PHE A 200 -3.88 -15.46 13.88
C PHE A 200 -4.91 -16.54 13.61
N LYS A 201 -5.54 -16.50 12.44
CA LYS A 201 -6.43 -17.55 11.94
C LYS A 201 -5.89 -18.07 10.62
N ASN A 202 -5.81 -19.39 10.46
CA ASN A 202 -5.39 -20.03 9.22
C ASN A 202 -6.57 -20.31 8.27
N LEU A 203 -6.28 -20.87 7.08
CA LEU A 203 -7.30 -21.26 6.07
C LEU A 203 -8.32 -22.30 6.58
N LYS A 204 -7.96 -23.08 7.60
CA LYS A 204 -8.86 -24.06 8.22
C LYS A 204 -9.74 -23.43 9.32
N ASN A 205 -9.75 -22.10 9.45
CA ASN A 205 -10.42 -21.38 10.53
C ASN A 205 -9.91 -21.72 11.95
N GLN A 206 -8.70 -22.23 12.08
CA GLN A 206 -8.07 -22.52 13.36
C GLN A 206 -7.27 -21.31 13.81
N ASN A 207 -7.44 -20.94 15.08
CA ASN A 207 -6.66 -19.88 15.68
C ASN A 207 -5.33 -20.44 16.19
N PHE A 208 -4.26 -19.65 16.08
CA PHE A 208 -2.95 -19.93 16.66
C PHE A 208 -2.31 -18.63 17.12
N MET A 209 -1.40 -18.71 18.09
CA MET A 209 -0.59 -17.58 18.50
C MET A 209 0.70 -17.51 17.68
N GLY A 210 1.20 -16.29 17.44
CA GLY A 210 2.45 -16.12 16.72
C GLY A 210 3.01 -14.72 16.91
N ILE A 211 4.28 -14.56 16.56
CA ILE A 211 4.99 -13.29 16.65
C ILE A 211 5.57 -12.97 15.26
N ILE A 212 5.17 -11.84 14.70
CA ILE A 212 5.71 -11.36 13.43
C ILE A 212 7.20 -11.09 13.58
N GLN A 213 8.04 -11.82 12.84
CA GLN A 213 9.49 -11.63 12.79
C GLN A 213 9.91 -10.70 11.65
N GLY A 214 9.14 -10.69 10.56
CA GLY A 214 9.44 -9.88 9.38
C GLY A 214 8.73 -10.39 8.14
N VAL A 215 9.35 -10.11 6.99
CA VAL A 215 8.85 -10.50 5.66
C VAL A 215 10.03 -11.07 4.86
N SER A 216 9.79 -12.09 4.03
CA SER A 216 10.80 -12.66 3.16
C SER A 216 11.05 -11.77 1.94
N PRO A 217 12.16 -11.94 1.19
CA PRO A 217 12.41 -11.21 -0.05
C PRO A 217 11.30 -11.35 -1.10
N THR A 218 10.55 -12.45 -1.06
CA THR A 218 9.41 -12.69 -1.96
C THR A 218 8.08 -12.14 -1.43
N GLY A 219 8.09 -11.48 -0.26
CA GLY A 219 6.90 -10.82 0.31
C GLY A 219 6.05 -11.69 1.24
N LYS A 220 6.47 -12.91 1.59
CA LYS A 220 5.78 -13.75 2.57
C LYS A 220 6.04 -13.23 3.98
N ILE A 221 4.99 -13.23 4.82
CA ILE A 221 5.17 -12.88 6.23
C ILE A 221 5.82 -14.03 7.00
N LYS A 222 6.78 -13.70 7.87
CA LYS A 222 7.49 -14.64 8.75
C LYS A 222 6.92 -14.56 10.16
N ILE A 223 6.45 -15.67 10.68
CA ILE A 223 5.86 -15.75 12.01
C ILE A 223 6.56 -16.81 12.83
N LEU A 224 7.06 -16.43 14.01
CA LEU A 224 7.50 -17.36 15.02
C LEU A 224 6.26 -17.99 15.68
N LEU A 225 6.18 -19.31 15.65
CA LEU A 225 5.08 -20.11 16.18
C LEU A 225 5.35 -20.52 17.63
N GLU A 226 4.36 -21.14 18.29
CA GLU A 226 4.43 -21.58 19.67
C GLU A 226 5.47 -22.72 19.92
N ASP A 227 5.86 -23.42 18.87
CA ASP A 227 6.90 -24.48 18.90
C ASP A 227 8.31 -23.96 18.60
N ASP A 228 8.52 -22.63 18.68
CA ASP A 228 9.76 -21.93 18.35
C ASP A 228 10.22 -22.07 16.88
N THR A 229 9.39 -22.59 15.99
CA THR A 229 9.67 -22.59 14.54
C THR A 229 9.22 -21.30 13.88
N VAL A 230 9.91 -20.90 12.80
CA VAL A 230 9.52 -19.77 11.97
C VAL A 230 8.85 -20.27 10.70
N ALA A 231 7.56 -19.97 10.53
CA ALA A 231 6.80 -20.29 9.33
C ALA A 231 6.64 -19.06 8.42
N GLU A 232 6.62 -19.29 7.10
CA GLU A 232 6.33 -18.27 6.09
C GLU A 232 4.93 -18.50 5.53
N PHE A 233 4.16 -17.39 5.41
CA PHE A 233 2.79 -17.45 4.90
C PHE A 233 2.59 -16.51 3.72
N GLU A 234 1.86 -16.98 2.72
CA GLU A 234 1.39 -16.19 1.59
C GLU A 234 0.21 -15.30 2.01
N ILE A 235 -0.10 -14.32 1.15
CA ILE A 235 -1.26 -13.46 1.32
C ILE A 235 -2.54 -14.32 1.35
N LYS A 236 -3.41 -14.05 2.34
CA LYS A 236 -4.65 -14.78 2.64
C LYS A 236 -4.49 -16.19 3.22
N GLU A 237 -3.30 -16.75 3.36
CA GLU A 237 -3.14 -18.03 4.09
C GLU A 237 -3.42 -17.85 5.58
N ILE A 238 -3.22 -16.65 6.10
CA ILE A 238 -3.54 -16.28 7.47
C ILE A 238 -4.27 -14.95 7.57
N GLN A 239 -5.02 -14.78 8.62
CA GLN A 239 -5.66 -13.54 9.03
C GLN A 239 -5.16 -13.13 10.42
N MET A 240 -4.67 -11.91 10.57
CA MET A 240 -4.33 -11.30 11.84
C MET A 240 -5.61 -10.87 12.56
N LEU A 241 -5.78 -11.28 13.82
CA LEU A 241 -6.92 -10.92 14.66
C LEU A 241 -6.50 -9.83 15.68
N TYR A 242 -7.00 -8.59 15.53
CA TYR A 242 -6.62 -7.41 16.36
C TYR A 242 -7.78 -6.45 16.55
#